data_569cedd983cdb5ea05546d4034cd02e8
#
_entry.id   569cedd983cdb5ea05546d4034cd02e8
#
_cell.length_a   1.000
_cell.length_b   1.000
_cell.length_c   1.000
_cell.angle_alpha   90.00
_cell.angle_beta   90.00
_cell.angle_gamma   90.00
#
_symmetry.space_group_name_H-M   'P 1'
#
loop_
_entity.id
_entity.type
_entity.pdbx_description
1 polymer ?
#
loop_
_entity_poly.entity_id
_entity_poly.type
_entity_poly.pdbx_seq_one_letter_code
_entity_poly.pdbx_strand_id
1 'polypeptide(L)'
;DQALLSQPDMSFKVSQGVTTVVTGNCGISIAPLCAGAPMPAPLNLLDAGTQQPFETLRGYLDALRAKPAAVNVAALVGHSSLRVNVMPDLEREANADEIAAMRSLLEESLDAGAIGLSTGTFYPPAAKASTEEIIAIGQALKSRKGVFTTHMRDESDQVMAALDETFRIGKALDVRVVISHHKVM
;
A
#
# COMPACT_ATOMS: atom_id res chain seq x y z
N ASP A 1 4.25 -9.44 -2.17
CA ASP A 1 4.59 -9.54 -0.74
C ASP A 1 4.81 -10.98 -0.32
N GLN A 2 3.84 -11.88 -0.55
CA GLN A 2 3.85 -13.27 -0.11
C GLN A 2 5.00 -14.10 -0.69
N ALA A 3 5.32 -13.92 -1.97
CA ALA A 3 6.37 -14.69 -2.64
C ALA A 3 7.73 -14.57 -1.94
N LEU A 4 8.01 -13.43 -1.30
CA LEU A 4 9.25 -13.22 -0.55
C LEU A 4 9.41 -14.21 0.63
N LEU A 5 8.29 -14.63 1.22
CA LEU A 5 8.28 -15.56 2.36
C LEU A 5 8.09 -17.01 1.91
N SER A 6 7.23 -17.26 0.90
CA SER A 6 6.91 -18.59 0.41
C SER A 6 7.95 -19.15 -0.56
N GLN A 7 8.57 -18.28 -1.36
CA GLN A 7 9.58 -18.61 -2.38
C GLN A 7 10.80 -17.67 -2.26
N PRO A 8 11.55 -17.72 -1.16
CA PRO A 8 12.60 -16.74 -0.85
C PRO A 8 13.79 -16.77 -1.82
N ASP A 9 13.97 -17.83 -2.59
CA ASP A 9 14.94 -17.89 -3.69
C ASP A 9 14.64 -16.91 -4.82
N MET A 10 13.38 -16.46 -4.94
CA MET A 10 12.92 -15.47 -5.93
C MET A 10 13.46 -15.74 -7.35
N SER A 11 13.65 -17.01 -7.71
CA SER A 11 14.30 -17.44 -8.95
C SER A 11 13.68 -16.82 -10.19
N PHE A 12 12.36 -16.65 -10.21
CA PHE A 12 11.60 -15.99 -11.28
C PHE A 12 11.89 -14.48 -11.43
N LYS A 13 12.49 -13.84 -10.44
CA LYS A 13 12.98 -12.46 -10.48
C LYS A 13 14.48 -12.38 -10.72
N VAL A 14 15.24 -13.16 -9.95
CA VAL A 14 16.71 -13.17 -10.01
C VAL A 14 17.20 -13.59 -11.40
N SER A 15 16.57 -14.59 -12.04
CA SER A 15 16.91 -15.02 -13.40
C SER A 15 16.76 -13.93 -14.47
N GLN A 16 16.02 -12.86 -14.16
CA GLN A 16 15.84 -11.69 -15.03
C GLN A 16 16.70 -10.50 -14.59
N GLY A 17 17.66 -10.69 -13.68
CA GLY A 17 18.54 -9.64 -13.20
C GLY A 17 17.92 -8.68 -12.18
N VAL A 18 16.72 -8.99 -11.63
CA VAL A 18 16.08 -8.17 -10.61
C VAL A 18 16.78 -8.39 -9.28
N THR A 19 17.34 -7.32 -8.71
CA THR A 19 18.08 -7.34 -7.43
C THR A 19 17.31 -6.69 -6.28
N THR A 20 16.26 -5.94 -6.58
CA THR A 20 15.43 -5.24 -5.58
C THR A 20 13.98 -5.27 -6.01
N VAL A 21 13.08 -5.54 -5.08
CA VAL A 21 11.63 -5.49 -5.30
C VAL A 21 10.98 -4.50 -4.33
N VAL A 22 9.94 -3.84 -4.81
CA VAL A 22 9.07 -2.99 -3.99
C VAL A 22 7.77 -3.75 -3.75
N THR A 23 7.38 -3.91 -2.49
CA THR A 23 6.16 -4.59 -2.07
C THR A 23 5.10 -3.62 -1.56
N GLY A 24 3.87 -4.07 -1.40
CA GLY A 24 2.79 -3.22 -0.87
C GLY A 24 2.26 -2.20 -1.88
N ASN A 25 2.39 -2.43 -3.19
CA ASN A 25 1.92 -1.50 -4.22
C ASN A 25 0.41 -1.59 -4.46
N CYS A 26 -0.15 -0.65 -5.23
CA CYS A 26 -1.56 -0.58 -5.62
C CYS A 26 -2.55 -0.58 -4.44
N GLY A 27 -2.15 -0.03 -3.31
CA GLY A 27 -2.99 0.06 -2.11
C GLY A 27 -3.09 -1.24 -1.30
N ILE A 28 -2.35 -2.28 -1.65
CA ILE A 28 -2.44 -3.60 -1.04
C ILE A 28 -1.09 -3.97 -0.41
N SER A 29 -1.07 -4.20 0.90
CA SER A 29 0.10 -4.70 1.62
C SER A 29 -0.29 -5.80 2.60
N ILE A 30 0.62 -6.77 2.79
CA ILE A 30 0.43 -7.86 3.76
C ILE A 30 0.58 -7.37 5.22
N ALA A 31 1.08 -6.15 5.39
CA ALA A 31 1.26 -5.47 6.67
C ALA A 31 1.10 -3.94 6.50
N PRO A 32 0.51 -3.24 7.49
CA PRO A 32 -0.23 -3.79 8.62
C PRO A 32 -1.58 -4.34 8.17
N LEU A 33 -1.93 -5.55 8.59
CA LEU A 33 -3.21 -6.17 8.28
C LEU A 33 -3.57 -7.16 9.39
N CYS A 34 -4.71 -6.94 10.06
CA CYS A 34 -5.16 -7.75 11.18
C CYS A 34 -5.55 -9.17 10.74
N ALA A 35 -5.19 -10.15 11.54
CA ALA A 35 -5.64 -11.53 11.34
C ALA A 35 -7.17 -11.61 11.44
N GLY A 36 -7.81 -12.28 10.47
CA GLY A 36 -9.26 -12.42 10.42
C GLY A 36 -10.02 -11.19 9.90
N ALA A 37 -9.33 -10.13 9.48
CA ALA A 37 -9.97 -9.03 8.76
C ALA A 37 -10.62 -9.52 7.46
N PRO A 38 -11.76 -8.95 7.05
CA PRO A 38 -12.33 -9.25 5.74
C PRO A 38 -11.31 -8.94 4.65
N MET A 39 -11.19 -9.86 3.69
CA MET A 39 -10.27 -9.72 2.56
C MET A 39 -11.06 -9.52 1.27
N PRO A 40 -11.72 -8.35 1.06
CA PRO A 40 -12.40 -8.09 -0.19
C PRO A 40 -11.40 -8.03 -1.34
N ALA A 41 -11.86 -8.33 -2.56
CA ALA A 41 -11.00 -8.20 -3.74
C ALA A 41 -10.47 -6.75 -3.86
N PRO A 42 -9.18 -6.54 -4.18
CA PRO A 42 -8.17 -7.55 -4.51
C PRO A 42 -7.27 -7.99 -3.32
N LEU A 43 -7.60 -7.60 -2.06
CA LEU A 43 -6.82 -8.06 -0.89
C LEU A 43 -6.83 -9.59 -0.75
N ASN A 44 -7.90 -10.26 -1.21
CA ASN A 44 -7.98 -11.72 -1.24
C ASN A 44 -6.84 -12.39 -2.03
N LEU A 45 -6.13 -11.66 -2.89
CA LEU A 45 -4.91 -12.16 -3.53
C LEU A 45 -3.77 -12.39 -2.52
N LEU A 46 -3.85 -11.78 -1.33
CA LEU A 46 -2.90 -12.00 -0.24
C LEU A 46 -3.18 -13.32 0.51
N ASP A 47 -4.37 -13.91 0.35
CA ASP A 47 -4.78 -15.15 1.02
C ASP A 47 -4.48 -16.41 0.18
N ALA A 48 -3.83 -16.28 -0.98
CA ALA A 48 -3.57 -17.38 -1.90
C ALA A 48 -2.53 -18.39 -1.37
N GLY A 49 -2.69 -18.80 -0.12
CA GLY A 49 -1.89 -19.92 0.42
C GLY A 49 -1.37 -19.73 1.81
N THR A 50 -0.68 -19.98 2.57
CA THR A 50 -0.08 -20.37 3.80
C THR A 50 0.43 -19.23 4.68
N GLN A 51 0.44 -17.99 4.23
CA GLN A 51 0.99 -16.88 5.02
C GLN A 51 -0.14 -16.04 5.61
N GLN A 52 -0.18 -15.98 6.95
CA GLN A 52 -1.05 -15.06 7.65
C GLN A 52 -0.62 -13.61 7.42
N PRO A 53 -1.56 -12.66 7.37
CA PRO A 53 -1.23 -11.24 7.41
C PRO A 53 -0.40 -10.89 8.65
N PHE A 54 0.31 -9.79 8.59
CA PHE A 54 1.09 -9.27 9.71
C PHE A 54 0.40 -8.03 10.28
N GLU A 55 0.11 -8.06 11.58
CA GLU A 55 -0.54 -6.94 12.27
C GLU A 55 0.32 -5.66 12.23
N THR A 56 1.63 -5.80 12.16
CA THR A 56 2.56 -4.67 12.04
C THR A 56 3.57 -4.87 10.91
N LEU A 57 3.99 -3.77 10.30
CA LEU A 57 5.07 -3.83 9.31
C LEU A 57 6.38 -4.35 9.93
N ARG A 58 6.67 -4.00 11.18
CA ARG A 58 7.84 -4.52 11.91
C ARG A 58 7.86 -6.03 11.92
N GLY A 59 6.73 -6.67 12.28
CA GLY A 59 6.62 -8.14 12.28
C GLY A 59 6.91 -8.75 10.90
N TYR A 60 6.40 -8.14 9.83
CA TYR A 60 6.70 -8.56 8.46
C TYR A 60 8.19 -8.43 8.13
N LEU A 61 8.81 -7.30 8.44
CA LEU A 61 10.24 -7.09 8.19
C LEU A 61 11.13 -8.02 9.03
N ASP A 62 10.72 -8.35 10.26
CA ASP A 62 11.45 -9.30 11.10
C ASP A 62 11.34 -10.73 10.56
N ALA A 63 10.19 -11.12 10.03
CA ALA A 63 10.03 -12.40 9.33
C ALA A 63 10.94 -12.49 8.09
N LEU A 64 11.04 -11.41 7.30
CA LEU A 64 11.97 -11.33 6.17
C LEU A 64 13.45 -11.37 6.60
N ARG A 65 13.80 -10.79 7.75
CA ARG A 65 15.19 -10.89 8.29
C ARG A 65 15.51 -12.28 8.79
N ALA A 66 14.53 -12.96 9.39
CA ALA A 66 14.70 -14.34 9.86
C ALA A 66 14.85 -15.35 8.71
N LYS A 67 14.21 -15.08 7.57
CA LYS A 67 14.29 -15.89 6.34
C LYS A 67 14.50 -14.97 5.14
N PRO A 68 15.74 -14.52 4.88
CA PRO A 68 16.00 -13.55 3.83
C PRO A 68 15.65 -14.05 2.43
N ALA A 69 15.05 -13.19 1.64
CA ALA A 69 14.86 -13.42 0.21
C ALA A 69 16.17 -13.15 -0.57
N ALA A 70 16.32 -13.76 -1.74
CA ALA A 70 17.47 -13.58 -2.63
C ALA A 70 17.53 -12.19 -3.31
N VAL A 71 16.59 -11.30 -2.98
CA VAL A 71 16.49 -9.92 -3.48
C VAL A 71 16.35 -8.94 -2.31
N ASN A 72 16.80 -7.71 -2.52
CA ASN A 72 16.49 -6.63 -1.57
C ASN A 72 15.00 -6.29 -1.60
N VAL A 73 14.46 -5.85 -0.46
CA VAL A 73 13.05 -5.54 -0.30
C VAL A 73 12.88 -4.12 0.22
N ALA A 74 12.02 -3.36 -0.43
CA ALA A 74 11.52 -2.08 0.05
C ALA A 74 9.98 -2.19 0.17
N ALA A 75 9.44 -1.87 1.34
CA ALA A 75 8.02 -2.05 1.63
C ALA A 75 7.26 -0.73 1.62
N LEU A 76 6.13 -0.70 0.91
CA LEU A 76 5.09 0.32 0.99
C LEU A 76 3.98 -0.15 1.92
N VAL A 77 3.24 0.79 2.47
CA VAL A 77 1.98 0.54 3.17
C VAL A 77 0.81 0.76 2.21
N GLY A 78 -0.08 -0.21 2.13
CA GLY A 78 -1.26 -0.15 1.27
C GLY A 78 -2.42 0.57 1.94
N HIS A 79 -2.96 1.60 1.31
CA HIS A 79 -4.12 2.36 1.80
C HIS A 79 -5.37 1.47 1.96
N SER A 80 -5.64 0.58 1.00
CA SER A 80 -6.76 -0.37 1.12
C SER A 80 -6.59 -1.30 2.32
N SER A 81 -5.35 -1.70 2.63
CA SER A 81 -5.06 -2.50 3.83
C SER A 81 -5.33 -1.70 5.11
N LEU A 82 -4.99 -0.40 5.13
CA LEU A 82 -5.33 0.47 6.26
C LEU A 82 -6.85 0.63 6.44
N ARG A 83 -7.58 0.85 5.34
CA ARG A 83 -9.04 0.97 5.39
C ARG A 83 -9.71 -0.29 5.94
N VAL A 84 -9.31 -1.46 5.46
CA VAL A 84 -9.84 -2.75 5.93
C VAL A 84 -9.57 -3.00 7.42
N ASN A 85 -8.42 -2.55 7.93
CA ASN A 85 -8.10 -2.66 9.35
C ASN A 85 -8.98 -1.77 10.25
N VAL A 86 -9.39 -0.61 9.76
CA VAL A 86 -9.96 0.45 10.60
C VAL A 86 -11.46 0.61 10.39
N MET A 87 -11.92 0.42 9.14
CA MET A 87 -13.29 0.74 8.76
C MET A 87 -14.17 -0.52 8.72
N PRO A 88 -15.29 -0.53 9.43
CA PRO A 88 -16.28 -1.62 9.33
C PRO A 88 -17.10 -1.59 8.04
N ASP A 89 -17.16 -0.43 7.36
CA ASP A 89 -17.88 -0.21 6.11
C ASP A 89 -17.00 0.55 5.13
N LEU A 90 -16.67 -0.08 4.01
CA LEU A 90 -15.78 0.45 2.97
C LEU A 90 -16.52 1.21 1.86
N GLU A 91 -17.87 1.14 1.85
CA GLU A 91 -18.70 1.78 0.82
C GLU A 91 -18.99 3.26 1.10
N ARG A 92 -18.21 3.87 1.97
CA ARG A 92 -18.28 5.29 2.34
C ARG A 92 -16.89 5.90 2.51
N GLU A 93 -16.84 7.22 2.61
CA GLU A 93 -15.64 7.93 3.04
C GLU A 93 -15.31 7.63 4.51
N ALA A 94 -14.02 7.69 4.86
CA ALA A 94 -13.59 7.57 6.25
C ALA A 94 -13.95 8.84 7.04
N ASN A 95 -14.36 8.67 8.28
CA ASN A 95 -14.53 9.78 9.21
C ASN A 95 -13.18 10.23 9.82
N ALA A 96 -13.21 11.31 10.61
CA ALA A 96 -12.00 11.90 11.18
C ALA A 96 -11.22 10.93 12.11
N ASP A 97 -11.91 10.12 12.89
CA ASP A 97 -11.28 9.16 13.81
C ASP A 97 -10.66 8.00 13.03
N GLU A 98 -11.31 7.52 11.99
CA GLU A 98 -10.79 6.50 11.08
C GLU A 98 -9.56 6.99 10.32
N ILE A 99 -9.58 8.23 9.83
CA ILE A 99 -8.42 8.86 9.18
C ILE A 99 -7.26 8.97 10.17
N ALA A 100 -7.52 9.38 11.41
CA ALA A 100 -6.49 9.48 12.45
C ALA A 100 -5.89 8.10 12.79
N ALA A 101 -6.72 7.06 12.89
CA ALA A 101 -6.27 5.69 13.13
C ALA A 101 -5.42 5.15 11.96
N MET A 102 -5.87 5.31 10.71
CA MET A 102 -5.09 4.92 9.52
C MET A 102 -3.76 5.66 9.44
N ARG A 103 -3.76 6.95 9.75
CA ARG A 103 -2.53 7.75 9.81
C ARG A 103 -1.55 7.23 10.86
N SER A 104 -2.03 6.88 12.05
CA SER A 104 -1.19 6.31 13.12
C SER A 104 -0.54 5.00 12.70
N LEU A 105 -1.29 4.09 12.06
CA LEU A 105 -0.75 2.85 11.50
C LEU A 105 0.32 3.09 10.42
N LEU A 106 0.12 4.12 9.58
CA LEU A 106 1.11 4.52 8.58
C LEU A 106 2.37 5.08 9.26
N GLU A 107 2.23 5.94 10.27
CA GLU A 107 3.36 6.52 11.03
C GLU A 107 4.20 5.42 11.69
N GLU A 108 3.56 4.47 12.39
CA GLU A 108 4.22 3.31 12.97
C GLU A 108 4.98 2.49 11.92
N SER A 109 4.36 2.27 10.77
CA SER A 109 4.96 1.51 9.68
C SER A 109 6.17 2.22 9.07
N LEU A 110 6.11 3.54 8.90
CA LEU A 110 7.22 4.35 8.42
C LEU A 110 8.39 4.32 9.42
N ASP A 111 8.11 4.37 10.72
CA ASP A 111 9.11 4.25 11.78
C ASP A 111 9.72 2.84 11.86
N ALA A 112 8.99 1.82 11.42
CA ALA A 112 9.49 0.45 11.27
C ALA A 112 10.38 0.26 10.04
N GLY A 113 10.29 1.16 9.04
CA GLY A 113 11.11 1.11 7.82
C GLY A 113 10.33 1.03 6.50
N ALA A 114 9.03 1.32 6.49
CA ALA A 114 8.31 1.54 5.24
C ALA A 114 8.91 2.71 4.47
N ILE A 115 8.93 2.61 3.14
CA ILE A 115 9.42 3.69 2.28
C ILE A 115 8.33 4.66 1.84
N GLY A 116 7.05 4.34 2.09
CA GLY A 116 5.95 5.20 1.66
C GLY A 116 4.57 4.58 1.75
N LEU A 117 3.62 5.27 1.13
CA LEU A 117 2.21 4.89 1.03
C LEU A 117 1.87 4.56 -0.41
N SER A 118 1.10 3.50 -0.63
CA SER A 118 0.50 3.18 -1.92
C SER A 118 -1.03 3.31 -1.88
N THR A 119 -1.62 3.75 -2.97
CA THR A 119 -3.08 3.75 -3.15
C THR A 119 -3.49 2.92 -4.37
N GLY A 120 -4.73 2.45 -4.36
CA GLY A 120 -5.38 1.81 -5.48
C GLY A 120 -6.86 2.20 -5.48
N THR A 121 -7.14 3.46 -5.77
CA THR A 121 -8.49 4.06 -5.72
C THR A 121 -9.43 3.55 -6.80
N PHE A 122 -8.91 2.82 -7.77
CA PHE A 122 -9.69 2.04 -8.72
C PHE A 122 -10.42 0.86 -8.05
N TYR A 123 -9.85 0.27 -7.00
CA TYR A 123 -10.36 -0.96 -6.39
C TYR A 123 -11.41 -0.69 -5.31
N PRO A 124 -12.43 -1.59 -5.16
CA PRO A 124 -13.54 -1.42 -4.22
C PRO A 124 -13.15 -0.97 -2.81
N PRO A 125 -12.13 -1.54 -2.14
CA PRO A 125 -11.79 -1.15 -0.77
C PRO A 125 -11.43 0.34 -0.61
N ALA A 126 -10.97 0.99 -1.69
CA ALA A 126 -10.56 2.39 -1.68
C ALA A 126 -11.34 3.28 -2.68
N ALA A 127 -12.29 2.72 -3.42
CA ALA A 127 -13.03 3.47 -4.45
C ALA A 127 -13.82 4.66 -3.88
N LYS A 128 -14.29 4.55 -2.64
CA LYS A 128 -15.02 5.60 -1.94
C LYS A 128 -14.13 6.56 -1.14
N ALA A 129 -12.82 6.34 -1.14
CA ALA A 129 -11.91 7.26 -0.47
C ALA A 129 -11.87 8.61 -1.19
N SER A 130 -12.00 9.70 -0.43
CA SER A 130 -11.82 11.04 -0.97
C SER A 130 -10.34 11.39 -1.13
N THR A 131 -10.05 12.36 -1.97
CA THR A 131 -8.70 12.92 -2.12
C THR A 131 -8.19 13.48 -0.79
N GLU A 132 -9.08 14.09 -0.02
CA GLU A 132 -8.82 14.67 1.30
C GLU A 132 -8.43 13.61 2.33
N GLU A 133 -9.09 12.44 2.32
CA GLU A 133 -8.71 11.28 3.14
C GLU A 133 -7.26 10.87 2.87
N ILE A 134 -6.91 10.70 1.60
CA ILE A 134 -5.55 10.30 1.18
C ILE A 134 -4.51 11.35 1.59
N ILE A 135 -4.81 12.64 1.39
CA ILE A 135 -3.93 13.73 1.80
C ILE A 135 -3.75 13.75 3.32
N ALA A 136 -4.82 13.59 4.09
CA ALA A 136 -4.78 13.62 5.56
C ALA A 136 -3.93 12.47 6.12
N ILE A 137 -4.10 11.25 5.62
CA ILE A 137 -3.29 10.09 6.00
C ILE A 137 -1.85 10.29 5.55
N GLY A 138 -1.65 10.73 4.31
CA GLY A 138 -0.35 10.91 3.67
C GLY A 138 0.54 11.98 4.30
N GLN A 139 0.00 12.88 5.15
CA GLN A 139 0.82 13.86 5.89
C GLN A 139 1.97 13.20 6.68
N ALA A 140 1.79 11.93 7.09
CA ALA A 140 2.83 11.13 7.73
C ALA A 140 4.11 10.98 6.90
N LEU A 141 4.01 11.08 5.57
CA LEU A 141 5.14 10.92 4.64
C LEU A 141 6.09 12.13 4.65
N LYS A 142 5.55 13.32 4.89
CA LYS A 142 6.27 14.59 4.71
C LYS A 142 7.54 14.68 5.53
N SER A 143 7.45 14.43 6.83
CA SER A 143 8.58 14.49 7.75
C SER A 143 9.62 13.38 7.52
N ARG A 144 9.20 12.29 6.89
CA ARG A 144 10.02 11.08 6.66
C ARG A 144 10.55 10.97 5.23
N LYS A 145 10.29 11.98 4.38
CA LYS A 145 10.65 11.99 2.96
C LYS A 145 10.18 10.74 2.23
N GLY A 146 9.01 10.22 2.61
CA GLY A 146 8.41 9.03 2.03
C GLY A 146 8.03 9.22 0.56
N VAL A 147 7.65 8.12 -0.10
CA VAL A 147 7.15 8.14 -1.48
C VAL A 147 5.65 7.86 -1.49
N PHE A 148 4.94 8.50 -2.40
CA PHE A 148 3.54 8.19 -2.70
C PHE A 148 3.46 7.45 -4.03
N THR A 149 2.87 6.25 -4.04
CA THR A 149 2.63 5.50 -5.27
C THR A 149 1.13 5.29 -5.46
N THR A 150 0.66 5.24 -6.69
CA THR A 150 -0.77 5.07 -6.95
C THR A 150 -1.07 4.22 -8.18
N HIS A 151 -2.01 3.31 -8.05
CA HIS A 151 -2.90 2.89 -9.11
C HIS A 151 -4.04 3.90 -9.14
N MET A 152 -4.10 4.70 -10.18
CA MET A 152 -5.01 5.84 -10.28
C MET A 152 -6.47 5.40 -10.21
N ARG A 153 -7.34 6.34 -9.89
CA ARG A 153 -8.79 6.12 -9.74
C ARG A 153 -9.45 5.66 -11.03
N ASP A 154 -8.96 6.16 -12.15
CA ASP A 154 -9.46 5.81 -13.48
C ASP A 154 -8.31 5.80 -14.48
N GLU A 155 -8.30 4.82 -15.39
CA GLU A 155 -7.30 4.65 -16.44
C GLU A 155 -7.94 4.66 -17.83
N SER A 156 -9.19 5.14 -17.94
CA SER A 156 -9.99 5.23 -19.17
C SER A 156 -10.52 6.65 -19.40
N ASP A 157 -11.82 6.84 -19.45
CA ASP A 157 -12.47 8.11 -19.81
C ASP A 157 -12.14 9.27 -18.87
N GLN A 158 -11.85 9.00 -17.58
CA GLN A 158 -11.52 10.00 -16.57
C GLN A 158 -10.04 10.05 -16.23
N VAL A 159 -9.17 9.51 -17.09
CA VAL A 159 -7.72 9.44 -16.82
C VAL A 159 -7.10 10.82 -16.53
N MET A 160 -7.54 11.87 -17.19
CA MET A 160 -7.02 13.22 -16.94
C MET A 160 -7.39 13.73 -15.55
N ALA A 161 -8.63 13.50 -15.10
CA ALA A 161 -9.07 13.85 -13.75
C ALA A 161 -8.31 13.02 -12.69
N ALA A 162 -8.05 11.76 -12.96
CA ALA A 162 -7.26 10.89 -12.08
C ALA A 162 -5.79 11.32 -11.99
N LEU A 163 -5.22 11.84 -13.08
CA LEU A 163 -3.89 12.45 -13.08
C LEU A 163 -3.86 13.75 -12.26
N ASP A 164 -4.85 14.61 -12.43
CA ASP A 164 -4.96 15.86 -11.66
C ASP A 164 -5.12 15.57 -10.16
N GLU A 165 -5.94 14.57 -9.78
CA GLU A 165 -6.04 14.09 -8.40
C GLU A 165 -4.66 13.65 -7.88
N THR A 166 -3.95 12.83 -8.64
CA THR A 166 -2.63 12.31 -8.27
C THR A 166 -1.61 13.44 -8.05
N PHE A 167 -1.56 14.40 -8.94
CA PHE A 167 -0.66 15.56 -8.82
C PHE A 167 -1.06 16.48 -7.66
N ARG A 168 -2.36 16.68 -7.43
CA ARG A 168 -2.87 17.40 -6.26
C ARG A 168 -2.40 16.77 -4.94
N ILE A 169 -2.50 15.45 -4.82
CA ILE A 169 -2.02 14.70 -3.64
C ILE A 169 -0.51 14.91 -3.48
N GLY A 170 0.27 14.64 -4.52
CA GLY A 170 1.73 14.78 -4.47
C GLY A 170 2.18 16.17 -4.07
N LYS A 171 1.54 17.22 -4.62
CA LYS A 171 1.82 18.62 -4.29
C LYS A 171 1.45 18.97 -2.85
N ALA A 172 0.30 18.48 -2.36
CA ALA A 172 -0.16 18.75 -1.00
C ALA A 172 0.75 18.07 0.06
N LEU A 173 1.29 16.90 -0.29
CA LEU A 173 2.18 16.13 0.58
C LEU A 173 3.65 16.55 0.44
N ASP A 174 4.02 17.25 -0.61
CA ASP A 174 5.41 17.60 -0.92
C ASP A 174 6.34 16.38 -0.96
N VAL A 175 5.90 15.33 -1.69
CA VAL A 175 6.61 14.05 -1.82
C VAL A 175 6.79 13.64 -3.27
N ARG A 176 7.72 12.71 -3.51
CA ARG A 176 7.85 12.05 -4.81
C ARG A 176 6.63 11.18 -5.08
N VAL A 177 6.12 11.28 -6.30
CA VAL A 177 4.97 10.51 -6.79
C VAL A 177 5.41 9.50 -7.83
N VAL A 178 4.90 8.28 -7.71
CA VAL A 178 5.05 7.24 -8.73
C VAL A 178 3.66 6.79 -9.18
N ILE A 179 3.36 6.99 -10.45
CA ILE A 179 2.16 6.44 -11.07
C ILE A 179 2.49 5.02 -11.54
N SER A 180 1.87 4.04 -10.88
CA SER A 180 2.12 2.63 -11.17
C SER A 180 1.49 2.24 -12.51
N HIS A 181 2.23 1.41 -13.31
CA HIS A 181 1.75 0.83 -14.57
C HIS A 181 0.86 1.80 -15.39
N HIS A 182 1.32 3.03 -15.55
CA HIS A 182 0.60 4.08 -16.28
C HIS A 182 0.19 3.63 -17.68
N LYS A 183 -1.10 3.57 -17.91
CA LYS A 183 -1.73 3.18 -19.18
C LYS A 183 -3.04 3.91 -19.36
N VAL A 184 -3.52 3.93 -20.59
CA VAL A 184 -4.88 4.35 -20.96
C VAL A 184 -5.57 3.18 -21.62
N MET A 185 -6.76 2.83 -21.14
CA MET A 185 -7.56 1.69 -21.62
C MET A 185 -8.80 2.19 -22.36
#